data_fbb626447692675e8a2d247d745bfd3a
#
_entry.id   fbb626447692675e8a2d247d745bfd3a
#
_cell.length_a   1.000
_cell.length_b   1.000
_cell.length_c   1.000
_cell.angle_alpha   90.00
_cell.angle_beta   90.00
_cell.angle_gamma   90.00
#
_symmetry.space_group_name_H-M   'P 1'
#
loop_
_entity.id
_entity.type
_entity.pdbx_description
1 polymer ?
#
loop_
_entity_poly.entity_id
_entity_poly.type
_entity_poly.pdbx_seq_one_letter_code
_entity_poly.pdbx_strand_id
1 'polypeptide(L)'
;MEQFQVHGAAKRRAGGHRRQVITGANASGNLEVLVERVLPDLECQVEGATAVTGFRPIWEAVIKEFFERASPGGLRFSINDGGARPDTVTLRLMQSVQLMEDKA
;
A
#
# COMPACT_ATOMS: atom_id res chain seq x y z
N MET A 1 12.97 8.25 12.28
CA MET A 1 11.99 7.73 11.31
C MET A 1 11.86 6.23 11.50
N GLU A 2 10.64 5.76 11.69
CA GLU A 2 10.40 4.33 11.90
C GLU A 2 10.15 3.63 10.57
N GLN A 3 10.79 2.47 10.38
CA GLN A 3 10.57 1.65 9.18
C GLN A 3 9.73 0.43 9.52
N PHE A 4 8.94 -0.02 8.56
CA PHE A 4 8.09 -1.18 8.73
C PHE A 4 7.98 -1.97 7.43
N GLN A 5 7.63 -3.25 7.57
CA GLN A 5 7.43 -4.13 6.43
C GLN A 5 6.38 -5.18 6.81
N VAL A 6 5.38 -5.35 5.97
CA VAL A 6 4.31 -6.33 6.19
C VAL A 6 4.14 -7.15 4.92
N HIS A 7 4.26 -8.47 5.07
CA HIS A 7 4.00 -9.42 4.00
C HIS A 7 2.63 -10.04 4.18
N GLY A 8 1.98 -10.37 3.08
CA GLY A 8 0.70 -11.03 3.13
C GLY A 8 0.46 -11.92 1.92
N ALA A 9 -0.62 -12.69 2.01
CA ALA A 9 -1.09 -13.50 0.90
C ALA A 9 -2.40 -12.90 0.39
N ALA A 10 -2.58 -12.90 -0.91
CA ALA A 10 -3.80 -12.44 -1.55
C ALA A 10 -4.57 -13.63 -2.09
N LYS A 11 -5.88 -13.47 -2.22
CA LYS A 11 -6.74 -14.52 -2.78
C LYS A 11 -6.66 -14.57 -4.29
N ARG A 12 -6.25 -13.47 -4.92
CA ARG A 12 -6.17 -13.36 -6.37
C ARG A 12 -5.16 -12.30 -6.76
N ARG A 13 -4.70 -12.36 -8.00
CA ARG A 13 -3.87 -11.33 -8.59
C ARG A 13 -4.67 -10.05 -8.76
N ALA A 14 -4.08 -8.90 -8.47
CA ALA A 14 -4.69 -7.61 -8.76
C ALA A 14 -4.84 -7.46 -10.29
N GLY A 15 -6.00 -6.97 -10.72
CA GLY A 15 -6.30 -6.82 -12.13
C GLY A 15 -5.45 -5.77 -12.83
N GLY A 16 -5.67 -5.63 -14.14
CA GLY A 16 -5.00 -4.62 -14.94
C GLY A 16 -3.62 -5.03 -15.41
N HIS A 17 -2.97 -4.12 -16.11
CA HIS A 17 -1.66 -4.37 -16.74
C HIS A 17 -0.61 -3.33 -16.37
N ARG A 18 -0.95 -2.34 -15.57
CA ARG A 18 0.03 -1.32 -15.18
C ARG A 18 1.14 -1.95 -14.35
N ARG A 19 2.36 -1.50 -14.56
CA ARG A 19 3.51 -1.99 -13.83
C ARG A 19 3.79 -1.20 -12.56
N GLN A 20 3.42 0.07 -12.55
CA GLN A 20 3.61 0.92 -11.37
C GLN A 20 2.69 2.12 -11.40
N VAL A 21 2.38 2.63 -10.22
CA VAL A 21 1.60 3.85 -10.02
C VAL A 21 2.15 4.56 -8.78
N ILE A 22 2.20 5.90 -8.84
CA ILE A 22 2.55 6.73 -7.71
C ILE A 22 1.32 7.55 -7.34
N THR A 23 0.94 7.55 -6.07
CA THR A 23 -0.18 8.34 -5.57
C THR A 23 0.25 9.18 -4.39
N GLY A 24 -0.41 10.32 -4.20
CA GLY A 24 -0.20 11.16 -3.04
C GLY A 24 1.02 12.06 -3.06
N ALA A 25 1.77 12.07 -4.15
CA ALA A 25 3.01 12.84 -4.23
C ALA A 25 2.82 14.33 -3.94
N ASN A 26 1.66 14.89 -4.30
CA ASN A 26 1.34 16.28 -4.06
C ASN A 26 0.13 16.45 -3.13
N ALA A 27 -0.25 15.39 -2.44
CA ALA A 27 -1.45 15.40 -1.63
C ALA A 27 -1.21 16.06 -0.29
N SER A 28 -2.25 16.68 0.23
CA SER A 28 -2.24 17.31 1.53
C SER A 28 -2.17 16.33 2.70
N GLY A 29 -2.21 15.04 2.46
CA GLY A 29 -2.23 14.01 3.50
C GLY A 29 -0.87 13.55 3.99
N ASN A 30 0.21 14.11 3.49
CA ASN A 30 1.58 13.73 3.86
C ASN A 30 1.85 12.23 3.68
N LEU A 31 1.27 11.62 2.66
CA LEU A 31 1.43 10.21 2.40
C LEU A 31 1.66 9.99 0.91
N GLU A 32 2.79 9.38 0.59
CA GLU A 32 3.12 9.00 -0.78
C GLU A 32 3.20 7.49 -0.88
N VAL A 33 2.58 6.92 -1.91
CA VAL A 33 2.57 5.48 -2.14
C VAL A 33 3.03 5.19 -3.56
N LEU A 34 4.07 4.38 -3.68
CA LEU A 34 4.51 3.79 -4.95
C LEU A 34 4.06 2.34 -4.97
N VAL A 35 3.32 1.95 -5.99
CA VAL A 35 2.86 0.57 -6.18
C VAL A 35 3.55 -0.01 -7.40
N GLU A 36 4.12 -1.21 -7.24
CA GLU A 36 4.82 -1.91 -8.32
C GLU A 36 4.31 -3.35 -8.43
N ARG A 37 4.14 -3.81 -9.66
CA ARG A 37 3.71 -5.18 -9.93
C ARG A 37 4.96 -6.05 -10.15
N VAL A 38 5.55 -6.48 -9.05
CA VAL A 38 6.86 -7.15 -9.06
C VAL A 38 6.90 -8.44 -8.23
N LEU A 39 5.79 -8.84 -7.65
CA LEU A 39 5.73 -10.04 -6.81
C LEU A 39 4.95 -11.17 -7.51
N PRO A 40 5.11 -12.41 -7.05
CA PRO A 40 4.25 -13.51 -7.52
C PRO A 40 2.78 -13.18 -7.29
N ASP A 41 1.90 -13.72 -8.13
CA ASP A 41 0.49 -13.33 -8.22
C ASP A 41 -0.32 -13.39 -6.91
N LEU A 42 0.07 -14.24 -5.97
CA LEU A 42 -0.66 -14.40 -4.73
C LEU A 42 0.07 -13.82 -3.52
N GLU A 43 1.15 -13.09 -3.75
CA GLU A 43 1.87 -12.42 -2.68
C GLU A 43 1.65 -10.92 -2.73
N CYS A 44 1.66 -10.30 -1.56
CA CYS A 44 1.60 -8.84 -1.47
C CYS A 44 2.49 -8.38 -0.32
N GLN A 45 2.94 -7.13 -0.42
CA GLN A 45 3.86 -6.56 0.54
C GLN A 45 3.67 -5.06 0.63
N VAL A 46 3.69 -4.56 1.86
CA VAL A 46 3.77 -3.11 2.11
C VAL A 46 5.03 -2.86 2.92
N GLU A 47 5.87 -1.96 2.45
CA GLU A 47 7.05 -1.52 3.17
C GLU A 47 7.08 -0.01 3.20
N GLY A 48 7.72 0.56 4.19
CA GLY A 48 7.79 2.00 4.20
C GLY A 48 8.47 2.58 5.42
N ALA A 49 8.42 3.90 5.47
CA ALA A 49 8.95 4.69 6.56
C ALA A 49 7.91 5.71 6.99
N THR A 50 7.81 5.92 8.29
CA THR A 50 6.90 6.91 8.86
C THR A 50 7.66 7.85 9.78
N ALA A 51 7.29 9.12 9.77
CA ALA A 51 7.84 10.12 10.68
C ALA A 51 7.31 9.95 12.12
N VAL A 52 6.22 9.19 12.28
CA VAL A 52 5.59 8.97 13.58
C VAL A 52 6.09 7.66 14.16
N THR A 53 6.63 7.70 15.39
CA THR A 53 7.13 6.50 16.07
C THR A 53 6.08 5.92 17.02
N GLY A 54 6.21 4.62 17.30
CA GLY A 54 5.32 3.95 18.26
C GLY A 54 4.02 3.43 17.70
N PHE A 55 3.76 3.59 16.41
CA PHE A 55 2.49 3.16 15.80
C PHE A 55 2.61 1.90 14.93
N ARG A 56 3.73 1.19 15.04
CA ARG A 56 3.96 0.00 14.22
C ARG A 56 2.85 -1.06 14.34
N PRO A 57 2.34 -1.39 15.53
CA PRO A 57 1.24 -2.35 15.62
C PRO A 57 -0.03 -1.89 14.91
N ILE A 58 -0.31 -0.58 14.93
CA ILE A 58 -1.46 0.00 14.25
C ILE A 58 -1.27 -0.11 12.72
N TRP A 59 -0.07 0.20 12.23
CA TRP A 59 0.26 0.05 10.82
C TRP A 59 0.08 -1.39 10.35
N GLU A 60 0.58 -2.35 11.12
CA GLU A 60 0.45 -3.76 10.76
C GLU A 60 -1.01 -4.19 10.69
N ALA A 61 -1.84 -3.78 11.63
CA ALA A 61 -3.26 -4.11 11.65
C ALA A 61 -4.00 -3.52 10.45
N VAL A 62 -3.74 -2.25 10.14
CA VAL A 62 -4.36 -1.55 9.02
C VAL A 62 -3.98 -2.21 7.69
N ILE A 63 -2.72 -2.56 7.53
CA ILE A 63 -2.22 -3.16 6.30
C ILE A 63 -2.77 -4.57 6.11
N LYS A 64 -2.84 -5.36 7.17
CA LYS A 64 -3.41 -6.71 7.09
C LYS A 64 -4.88 -6.68 6.70
N GLU A 65 -5.64 -5.76 7.26
CA GLU A 65 -7.03 -5.56 6.87
C GLU A 65 -7.14 -5.15 5.40
N PHE A 66 -6.27 -4.26 4.94
CA PHE A 66 -6.21 -3.87 3.56
C PHE A 66 -5.97 -5.06 2.63
N PHE A 67 -5.03 -5.94 2.98
CA PHE A 67 -4.77 -7.14 2.17
C PHE A 67 -5.99 -8.02 2.03
N GLU A 68 -6.75 -8.18 3.12
CA GLU A 68 -7.96 -8.99 3.09
C GLU A 68 -9.06 -8.38 2.22
N ARG A 69 -9.21 -7.07 2.27
CA ARG A 69 -10.28 -6.37 1.57
C ARG A 69 -9.99 -6.18 0.09
N ALA A 70 -8.76 -5.89 -0.27
CA ALA A 70 -8.39 -5.51 -1.63
C ALA A 70 -7.80 -6.64 -2.46
N SER A 71 -7.31 -7.70 -1.83
CA SER A 71 -6.61 -8.82 -2.49
C SER A 71 -5.60 -8.33 -3.54
N PRO A 72 -4.57 -7.57 -3.12
CA PRO A 72 -3.65 -6.92 -4.06
C PRO A 72 -2.51 -7.85 -4.49
N GLY A 73 -2.82 -9.04 -4.95
CA GLY A 73 -1.82 -10.03 -5.33
C GLY A 73 -0.89 -9.56 -6.43
N GLY A 74 0.40 -9.76 -6.25
CA GLY A 74 1.44 -9.35 -7.17
C GLY A 74 1.97 -7.95 -6.92
N LEU A 75 1.40 -7.20 -6.00
CA LEU A 75 1.75 -5.79 -5.79
C LEU A 75 2.62 -5.58 -4.56
N ARG A 76 3.63 -4.73 -4.72
CA ARG A 76 4.44 -4.21 -3.63
C ARG A 76 4.17 -2.72 -3.50
N PHE A 77 3.85 -2.31 -2.27
CA PHE A 77 3.57 -0.91 -1.95
C PHE A 77 4.73 -0.34 -1.14
N SER A 78 5.29 0.76 -1.60
CA SER A 78 6.32 1.48 -0.87
C SER A 78 5.73 2.79 -0.39
N ILE A 79 5.73 3.00 0.93
CA ILE A 79 5.08 4.13 1.57
C ILE A 79 6.10 5.07 2.17
N ASN A 80 5.91 6.36 1.95
CA ASN A 80 6.63 7.40 2.65
C ASN A 80 5.60 8.26 3.38
N ASP A 81 5.55 8.13 4.69
CA ASP A 81 4.54 8.77 5.52
C ASP A 81 5.12 9.90 6.36
N GLY A 82 4.57 11.09 6.21
CA GLY A 82 4.93 12.26 6.99
C GLY A 82 3.98 12.56 8.14
N GLY A 83 3.11 11.61 8.50
CA GLY A 83 2.19 11.79 9.63
C GLY A 83 0.72 11.63 9.26
N ALA A 84 0.41 10.85 8.22
CA ALA A 84 -0.98 10.59 7.84
C ALA A 84 -1.71 9.76 8.88
N ARG A 85 -3.02 9.94 8.96
CA ARG A 85 -3.88 9.17 9.85
C ARG A 85 -4.11 7.76 9.27
N PRO A 86 -4.38 6.76 10.13
CA PRO A 86 -4.61 5.38 9.64
C PRO A 86 -5.72 5.27 8.60
N ASP A 87 -6.81 6.01 8.73
CA ASP A 87 -7.89 6.00 7.76
C ASP A 87 -7.44 6.55 6.40
N THR A 88 -6.60 7.57 6.40
CA THR A 88 -6.01 8.12 5.18
C THR A 88 -5.10 7.08 4.50
N VAL A 89 -4.35 6.33 5.28
CA VAL A 89 -3.49 5.27 4.76
C VAL A 89 -4.30 4.22 4.02
N THR A 90 -5.35 3.69 4.65
CA THR A 90 -6.22 2.69 4.03
C THR A 90 -6.82 3.21 2.73
N LEU A 91 -7.36 4.42 2.76
CA LEU A 91 -7.97 5.03 1.58
C LEU A 91 -6.97 5.17 0.44
N ARG A 92 -5.76 5.62 0.75
CA ARG A 92 -4.72 5.82 -0.26
C ARG A 92 -4.27 4.49 -0.87
N LEU A 93 -4.13 3.46 -0.06
CA LEU A 93 -3.78 2.12 -0.53
C LEU A 93 -4.86 1.56 -1.45
N MET A 94 -6.14 1.73 -1.09
CA MET A 94 -7.26 1.29 -1.92
C MET A 94 -7.29 2.03 -3.26
N GLN A 95 -7.03 3.33 -3.26
CA GLN A 95 -6.93 4.11 -4.49
C GLN A 95 -5.78 3.62 -5.36
N SER A 96 -4.65 3.28 -4.75
CA SER A 96 -3.48 2.76 -5.48
C SER A 96 -3.82 1.47 -6.22
N VAL A 97 -4.52 0.56 -5.57
CA VAL A 97 -4.95 -0.70 -6.20
C VAL A 97 -5.89 -0.40 -7.36
N GLN A 98 -6.84 0.49 -7.17
CA GLN A 98 -7.78 0.84 -8.22
C GLN A 98 -7.07 1.39 -9.46
N LEU A 99 -6.08 2.26 -9.25
CA LEU A 99 -5.29 2.81 -10.35
C LEU A 99 -4.49 1.73 -11.06
N MET A 100 -3.95 0.75 -10.33
CA MET A 100 -3.24 -0.38 -10.94
C MET A 100 -4.17 -1.27 -11.76
N GLU A 101 -5.44 -1.34 -11.39
CA GLU A 101 -6.44 -2.16 -12.08
C GLU A 101 -7.09 -1.45 -13.26
N ASP A 102 -6.94 -0.14 -13.36
CA ASP A 102 -7.51 0.61 -14.46
C ASP A 102 -6.91 0.18 -15.79
N LYS A 103 -7.75 0.19 -16.82
CA LYS A 103 -7.31 -0.04 -18.19
C LYS A 103 -6.60 1.22 -18.68
N ALA A 104 -5.37 1.07 -19.03
CA ALA A 104 -4.59 2.19 -19.53
C ALA A 104 -4.40 2.06 -21.03
#